data_7e04c4a018457025f90f67c41588dd85
#
_entry.id   7e04c4a018457025f90f67c41588dd85
#
_cell.length_a   1.000
_cell.length_b   1.000
_cell.length_c   1.000
_cell.angle_alpha   90.00
_cell.angle_beta   90.00
_cell.angle_gamma   90.00
#
_symmetry.space_group_name_H-M   'P 1'
#
loop_
_entity.id
_entity.type
_entity.pdbx_description
1 polymer ?
#
loop_
_entity_poly.entity_id
_entity_poly.type
_entity_poly.pdbx_seq_one_letter_code
_entity_poly.pdbx_strand_id
1 'polypeptide(L)'
;LLLMIAGTYTAFHTDVAVFPDLNAPTVVIMTEANGMAPEEVERLVTFPVETAVNGAMDVRRVRSSSTTGFSVVWVEFDWGTDIYRARQIVSEKLAVVSESLPENVGKPTLGPQSSILGEMMIIGLTVDEASESRDDSRTTPTTQMDLRTIADWTIRPRLLSTGGVAQVAVIG
;
A
#
# COMPACT_ATOMS: atom_id res chain seq x y z
N LEU A 1 -5.86 -30.37 39.48
CA LEU A 1 -6.46 -29.03 39.49
C LEU A 1 -5.51 -28.00 38.87
N LEU A 2 -4.24 -27.90 39.30
CA LEU A 2 -3.22 -26.98 38.81
C LEU A 2 -3.00 -27.12 37.30
N LEU A 3 -2.89 -28.34 36.74
CA LEU A 3 -2.74 -28.62 35.32
C LEU A 3 -3.95 -28.15 34.49
N MET A 4 -5.16 -28.30 35.00
CA MET A 4 -6.35 -27.80 34.29
C MET A 4 -6.38 -26.28 34.23
N ILE A 5 -6.00 -25.61 35.31
CA ILE A 5 -5.94 -24.14 35.34
C ILE A 5 -4.85 -23.63 34.38
N ALA A 6 -3.66 -24.23 34.40
CA ALA A 6 -2.58 -23.88 33.49
C ALA A 6 -2.92 -24.14 32.04
N GLY A 7 -3.54 -25.30 31.73
CA GLY A 7 -3.98 -25.64 30.38
C GLY A 7 -5.06 -24.69 29.84
N THR A 8 -6.03 -24.33 30.66
CA THR A 8 -7.08 -23.36 30.29
C THR A 8 -6.47 -21.97 30.06
N TYR A 9 -5.57 -21.53 30.93
CA TYR A 9 -4.89 -20.25 30.77
C TYR A 9 -4.10 -20.19 29.46
N THR A 10 -3.32 -21.25 29.14
CA THR A 10 -2.54 -21.34 27.90
C THR A 10 -3.47 -21.35 26.68
N ALA A 11 -4.58 -22.09 26.72
CA ALA A 11 -5.52 -22.17 25.61
C ALA A 11 -6.15 -20.80 25.26
N PHE A 12 -6.45 -19.99 26.28
CA PHE A 12 -7.00 -18.64 26.06
C PHE A 12 -5.96 -17.60 25.65
N HIS A 13 -4.66 -17.86 25.85
CA HIS A 13 -3.58 -16.94 25.51
C HIS A 13 -2.74 -17.42 24.31
N THR A 14 -3.13 -18.52 23.67
CA THR A 14 -2.49 -18.98 22.45
C THR A 14 -3.14 -18.28 21.27
N ASP A 15 -2.34 -17.52 20.51
CA ASP A 15 -2.77 -16.92 19.25
C ASP A 15 -3.14 -18.03 18.26
N VAL A 16 -4.41 -18.09 17.87
CA VAL A 16 -4.88 -19.05 16.87
C VAL A 16 -4.83 -18.37 15.51
N ALA A 17 -3.72 -18.57 14.78
CA ALA A 17 -3.66 -18.21 13.39
C ALA A 17 -4.32 -19.31 12.54
N VAL A 18 -5.40 -18.96 11.84
CA VAL A 18 -6.12 -19.89 10.93
C VAL A 18 -5.21 -20.28 9.75
N PHE A 19 -4.33 -19.39 9.34
CA PHE A 19 -3.31 -19.64 8.33
C PHE A 19 -1.96 -19.17 8.86
N PRO A 20 -0.89 -19.99 8.68
CA PRO A 20 0.46 -19.52 8.93
C PRO A 20 0.79 -18.35 8.00
N ASP A 21 1.72 -17.50 8.41
CA ASP A 21 2.24 -16.45 7.54
C ASP A 21 2.82 -17.08 6.27
N LEU A 22 2.09 -16.96 5.17
CA LEU A 22 2.47 -17.58 3.90
C LEU A 22 3.49 -16.76 3.12
N ASN A 23 3.71 -15.51 3.52
CA ASN A 23 4.66 -14.61 2.89
C ASN A 23 5.60 -13.99 3.90
N ALA A 24 6.86 -13.89 3.48
CA ALA A 24 7.84 -13.08 4.18
C ALA A 24 7.41 -11.59 4.16
N PRO A 25 7.70 -10.84 5.22
CA PRO A 25 7.41 -9.42 5.26
C PRO A 25 8.01 -8.71 4.04
N THR A 26 7.18 -8.03 3.27
CA THR A 26 7.60 -7.37 2.03
C THR A 26 7.24 -5.89 2.07
N VAL A 27 8.23 -5.05 1.81
CA VAL A 27 8.07 -3.61 1.66
C VAL A 27 8.14 -3.25 0.18
N VAL A 28 7.16 -2.51 -0.30
CA VAL A 28 7.10 -2.04 -1.69
C VAL A 28 7.55 -0.58 -1.73
N ILE A 29 8.44 -0.27 -2.66
CA ILE A 29 8.90 1.09 -2.93
C ILE A 29 8.39 1.47 -4.32
N MET A 30 7.82 2.64 -4.44
CA MET A 30 7.29 3.19 -5.68
C MET A 30 7.95 4.53 -5.98
N THR A 31 8.42 4.72 -7.21
CA THR A 31 9.06 5.96 -7.64
C THR A 31 8.54 6.36 -9.01
N GLU A 32 8.05 7.59 -9.11
CA GLU A 32 7.62 8.17 -10.37
C GLU A 32 8.83 8.80 -11.10
N ALA A 33 8.99 8.47 -12.36
CA ALA A 33 10.09 8.94 -13.22
C ALA A 33 9.53 9.43 -14.57
N ASN A 34 8.65 10.41 -14.50
CA ASN A 34 7.88 10.90 -15.64
C ASN A 34 8.77 11.28 -16.84
N GLY A 35 8.39 10.80 -18.03
CA GLY A 35 9.09 11.07 -19.27
C GLY A 35 10.31 10.20 -19.56
N MET A 36 10.67 9.27 -18.68
CA MET A 36 11.79 8.34 -18.89
C MET A 36 11.34 7.04 -19.56
N ALA A 37 12.18 6.53 -20.46
CA ALA A 37 12.03 5.18 -21.02
C ALA A 37 12.36 4.11 -19.95
N PRO A 38 11.86 2.86 -20.09
CA PRO A 38 12.09 1.81 -19.08
C PRO A 38 13.57 1.57 -18.76
N GLU A 39 14.44 1.61 -19.75
CA GLU A 39 15.89 1.42 -19.59
C GLU A 39 16.54 2.58 -18.80
N GLU A 40 16.03 3.80 -18.98
CA GLU A 40 16.48 4.96 -18.23
C GLU A 40 16.01 4.89 -16.77
N VAL A 41 14.73 4.50 -16.56
CA VAL A 41 14.16 4.27 -15.23
C VAL A 41 14.98 3.21 -14.50
N GLU A 42 15.30 2.09 -15.16
CA GLU A 42 16.09 1.03 -14.58
C GLU A 42 17.46 1.54 -14.12
N ARG A 43 18.17 2.20 -15.01
CA ARG A 43 19.55 2.63 -14.74
C ARG A 43 19.66 3.78 -13.75
N LEU A 44 18.76 4.77 -13.84
CA LEU A 44 18.87 6.02 -13.07
C LEU A 44 18.05 6.03 -11.78
N VAL A 45 17.05 5.16 -11.68
CA VAL A 45 16.13 5.14 -10.53
C VAL A 45 16.14 3.78 -9.85
N THR A 46 15.81 2.72 -10.57
CA THR A 46 15.63 1.39 -9.99
C THR A 46 16.92 0.84 -9.41
N PHE A 47 18.00 0.84 -10.19
CA PHE A 47 19.29 0.30 -9.76
C PHE A 47 19.88 1.03 -8.54
N PRO A 48 19.91 2.37 -8.44
CA PRO A 48 20.31 3.06 -7.21
C PRO A 48 19.48 2.68 -5.99
N VAL A 49 18.15 2.58 -6.14
CA VAL A 49 17.25 2.19 -5.06
C VAL A 49 17.51 0.74 -4.63
N GLU A 50 17.61 -0.20 -5.57
CA GLU A 50 17.95 -1.60 -5.28
C GLU A 50 19.27 -1.72 -4.52
N THR A 51 20.30 -1.01 -5.01
CA THR A 51 21.63 -1.06 -4.38
C THR A 51 21.58 -0.54 -2.94
N ALA A 52 20.83 0.53 -2.69
CA ALA A 52 20.70 1.10 -1.35
C ALA A 52 19.97 0.16 -0.38
N VAL A 53 18.94 -0.55 -0.83
CA VAL A 53 18.15 -1.43 0.03
C VAL A 53 18.73 -2.84 0.15
N ASN A 54 19.45 -3.33 -0.85
CA ASN A 54 20.04 -4.67 -0.85
C ASN A 54 21.11 -4.86 0.25
N GLY A 55 21.73 -3.78 0.71
CA GLY A 55 22.65 -3.80 1.86
C GLY A 55 22.02 -3.59 3.22
N ALA A 56 20.69 -3.62 3.32
CA ALA A 56 19.98 -3.43 4.58
C ALA A 56 19.93 -4.75 5.39
N MET A 57 19.86 -4.60 6.72
CA MET A 57 19.78 -5.75 7.63
C MET A 57 18.48 -6.53 7.41
N ASP A 58 18.55 -7.85 7.53
CA ASP A 58 17.43 -8.78 7.41
C ASP A 58 16.74 -8.79 6.01
N VAL A 59 17.37 -8.21 5.00
CA VAL A 59 16.89 -8.28 3.61
C VAL A 59 17.29 -9.61 3.00
N ARG A 60 16.28 -10.40 2.65
CA ARG A 60 16.42 -11.71 2.02
C ARG A 60 16.55 -11.62 0.51
N ARG A 61 15.75 -10.77 -0.12
CA ARG A 61 15.70 -10.63 -1.56
C ARG A 61 15.11 -9.28 -1.98
N VAL A 62 15.67 -8.72 -3.05
CA VAL A 62 15.13 -7.54 -3.71
C VAL A 62 14.70 -7.92 -5.12
N ARG A 63 13.55 -7.46 -5.56
CA ARG A 63 13.03 -7.58 -6.93
C ARG A 63 12.54 -6.23 -7.37
N SER A 64 12.59 -5.97 -8.66
CA SER A 64 12.12 -4.72 -9.24
C SER A 64 11.39 -4.92 -10.55
N SER A 65 10.69 -3.90 -10.95
CA SER A 65 10.10 -3.76 -12.27
C SER A 65 10.18 -2.29 -12.68
N SER A 66 10.77 -2.05 -13.85
CA SER A 66 10.88 -0.73 -14.46
C SER A 66 9.95 -0.65 -15.66
N THR A 67 9.08 0.34 -15.66
CA THR A 67 8.17 0.64 -16.76
C THR A 67 8.35 2.08 -17.21
N THR A 68 7.71 2.48 -18.29
CA THR A 68 7.75 3.88 -18.75
C THR A 68 7.27 4.80 -17.64
N GLY A 69 8.14 5.66 -17.16
CA GLY A 69 7.82 6.67 -16.15
C GLY A 69 7.62 6.14 -14.73
N PHE A 70 7.87 4.86 -14.44
CA PHE A 70 7.59 4.30 -13.12
C PHE A 70 8.51 3.14 -12.73
N SER A 71 8.96 3.15 -11.49
CA SER A 71 9.76 2.08 -10.87
C SER A 71 9.06 1.51 -9.65
N VAL A 72 9.05 0.19 -9.54
CA VAL A 72 8.58 -0.53 -8.36
C VAL A 72 9.67 -1.47 -7.87
N VAL A 73 10.00 -1.40 -6.59
CA VAL A 73 10.99 -2.29 -5.96
C VAL A 73 10.32 -2.99 -4.78
N TRP A 74 10.37 -4.31 -4.76
CA TRP A 74 9.90 -5.17 -3.67
C TRP A 74 11.08 -5.63 -2.84
N VAL A 75 11.10 -5.27 -1.57
CA VAL A 75 12.13 -5.67 -0.60
C VAL A 75 11.52 -6.72 0.32
N GLU A 76 11.97 -7.95 0.19
CA GLU A 76 11.54 -9.11 0.96
C GLU A 76 12.51 -9.32 2.14
N PHE A 77 11.98 -9.33 3.35
CA PHE A 77 12.75 -9.51 4.59
C PHE A 77 12.70 -10.95 5.08
N ASP A 78 13.57 -11.30 6.00
CA ASP A 78 13.58 -12.61 6.63
C ASP A 78 12.29 -12.84 7.45
N TRP A 79 11.92 -14.11 7.57
CA TRP A 79 10.76 -14.55 8.34
C TRP A 79 10.88 -14.10 9.80
N GLY A 80 9.79 -13.55 10.34
CA GLY A 80 9.74 -13.04 11.71
C GLY A 80 10.24 -11.60 11.88
N THR A 81 10.70 -10.95 10.81
CA THR A 81 11.00 -9.52 10.86
C THR A 81 9.70 -8.72 11.01
N ASP A 82 9.66 -7.82 12.00
CA ASP A 82 8.53 -6.92 12.17
C ASP A 82 8.40 -5.97 10.97
N ILE A 83 7.20 -5.89 10.38
CA ILE A 83 6.95 -5.10 9.18
C ILE A 83 7.18 -3.59 9.39
N TYR A 84 6.93 -3.07 10.59
CA TYR A 84 7.15 -1.66 10.90
C TYR A 84 8.65 -1.35 10.98
N ARG A 85 9.42 -2.27 11.56
CA ARG A 85 10.89 -2.19 11.58
C ARG A 85 11.46 -2.28 10.17
N ALA A 86 10.97 -3.21 9.33
CA ALA A 86 11.35 -3.33 7.93
C ALA A 86 11.10 -2.03 7.17
N ARG A 87 9.92 -1.43 7.33
CA ARG A 87 9.55 -0.14 6.72
C ARG A 87 10.45 1.00 7.19
N GLN A 88 10.80 1.03 8.47
CA GLN A 88 11.71 2.06 9.01
C GLN A 88 13.10 1.92 8.37
N ILE A 89 13.67 0.74 8.30
CA ILE A 89 14.97 0.48 7.67
C ILE A 89 14.95 0.95 6.20
N VAL A 90 13.92 0.58 5.45
CA VAL A 90 13.78 1.00 4.05
C VAL A 90 13.65 2.53 3.96
N SER A 91 12.85 3.16 4.81
CA SER A 91 12.69 4.62 4.83
C SER A 91 14.00 5.37 5.06
N GLU A 92 14.82 4.89 5.99
CA GLU A 92 16.16 5.45 6.25
C GLU A 92 17.07 5.33 5.02
N LYS A 93 17.06 4.17 4.33
CA LYS A 93 17.84 3.97 3.10
C LYS A 93 17.34 4.86 1.96
N LEU A 94 16.01 5.02 1.82
CA LEU A 94 15.42 5.88 0.81
C LEU A 94 15.73 7.36 1.03
N ALA A 95 15.80 7.82 2.28
CA ALA A 95 16.20 9.19 2.58
C ALA A 95 17.58 9.52 2.02
N VAL A 96 18.54 8.60 2.12
CA VAL A 96 19.89 8.78 1.60
C VAL A 96 19.91 8.71 0.06
N VAL A 97 19.25 7.71 -0.54
CA VAL A 97 19.32 7.53 -1.99
C VAL A 97 18.53 8.59 -2.74
N SER A 98 17.49 9.17 -2.14
CA SER A 98 16.67 10.21 -2.78
C SER A 98 17.47 11.47 -3.15
N GLU A 99 18.55 11.75 -2.45
CA GLU A 99 19.45 12.87 -2.76
C GLU A 99 20.33 12.62 -3.99
N SER A 100 20.50 11.36 -4.38
CA SER A 100 21.32 10.96 -5.55
C SER A 100 20.50 10.73 -6.81
N LEU A 101 19.16 10.76 -6.71
CA LEU A 101 18.27 10.60 -7.86
C LEU A 101 18.22 11.89 -8.71
N PRO A 102 17.93 11.79 -10.02
CA PRO A 102 17.75 12.96 -10.88
C PRO A 102 16.63 13.88 -10.41
N GLU A 103 16.76 15.19 -10.60
CA GLU A 103 15.80 16.20 -10.15
C GLU A 103 14.39 16.06 -10.73
N ASN A 104 14.27 15.44 -11.91
CA ASN A 104 12.98 15.18 -12.59
C ASN A 104 12.31 13.88 -12.14
N VAL A 105 12.88 13.18 -11.17
CA VAL A 105 12.32 11.95 -10.58
C VAL A 105 11.57 12.30 -9.30
N GLY A 106 10.40 11.74 -9.14
CA GLY A 106 9.63 11.84 -7.89
C GLY A 106 10.37 11.23 -6.71
N LYS A 107 10.09 11.70 -5.51
CA LYS A 107 10.67 11.09 -4.31
C LYS A 107 10.17 9.66 -4.16
N PRO A 108 11.06 8.68 -3.88
CA PRO A 108 10.65 7.31 -3.58
C PRO A 108 9.68 7.27 -2.41
N THR A 109 8.56 6.59 -2.58
CA THR A 109 7.53 6.44 -1.56
C THR A 109 7.34 4.97 -1.20
N LEU A 110 7.02 4.73 0.07
CA LEU A 110 6.66 3.39 0.51
C LEU A 110 5.22 3.09 0.12
N GLY A 111 5.04 1.99 -0.59
CA GLY A 111 3.72 1.45 -0.88
C GLY A 111 2.92 1.09 0.38
N PRO A 112 1.61 0.88 0.22
CA PRO A 112 0.76 0.43 1.31
C PRO A 112 1.21 -0.92 1.84
N GLN A 113 0.89 -1.19 3.09
CA GLN A 113 1.03 -2.54 3.63
C GLN A 113 -0.02 -3.43 2.97
N SER A 114 0.43 -4.37 2.16
CA SER A 114 -0.46 -5.39 1.59
C SER A 114 -0.19 -6.72 2.27
N SER A 115 -1.22 -7.30 2.86
CA SER A 115 -1.23 -8.71 3.28
C SER A 115 -2.05 -9.50 2.27
N ILE A 116 -1.63 -10.72 1.95
CA ILE A 116 -2.46 -11.64 1.14
C ILE A 116 -3.78 -11.96 1.86
N LEU A 117 -3.78 -11.87 3.18
CA LEU A 117 -4.96 -12.06 4.00
C LEU A 117 -5.71 -10.75 4.29
N GLY A 118 -5.32 -9.63 3.66
CA GLY A 118 -6.02 -8.36 3.79
C GLY A 118 -7.44 -8.48 3.23
N GLU A 119 -8.43 -8.17 4.04
CA GLU A 119 -9.80 -8.06 3.56
C GLU A 119 -9.92 -6.87 2.62
N MET A 120 -10.50 -7.11 1.45
CA MET A 120 -10.72 -6.09 0.43
C MET A 120 -12.22 -5.95 0.18
N MET A 121 -12.72 -4.72 0.30
CA MET A 121 -14.08 -4.37 -0.05
C MET A 121 -14.10 -3.47 -1.28
N ILE A 122 -14.91 -3.82 -2.27
CA ILE A 122 -15.13 -2.99 -3.46
C ILE A 122 -16.53 -2.41 -3.37
N ILE A 123 -16.64 -1.08 -3.43
CA ILE A 123 -17.90 -0.35 -3.38
C ILE A 123 -18.11 0.35 -4.73
N GLY A 124 -19.15 -0.02 -5.44
CA GLY A 124 -19.56 0.65 -6.68
C GLY A 124 -20.51 1.82 -6.37
N LEU A 125 -20.23 2.98 -6.98
CA LEU A 125 -21.11 4.14 -6.95
C LEU A 125 -21.71 4.33 -8.33
N THR A 126 -23.03 4.43 -8.41
CA THR A 126 -23.76 4.68 -9.64
C THR A 126 -24.75 5.83 -9.45
N VAL A 127 -25.03 6.56 -10.51
CA VAL A 127 -26.14 7.52 -10.53
C VAL A 127 -27.43 6.71 -10.70
N ASP A 128 -28.43 6.96 -9.85
CA ASP A 128 -29.76 6.37 -10.01
C ASP A 128 -30.56 7.21 -11.02
N GLU A 129 -30.72 6.69 -12.24
CA GLU A 129 -31.52 7.32 -13.30
C GLU A 129 -33.01 7.44 -12.92
N ALA A 130 -33.49 6.62 -11.97
CA ALA A 130 -34.87 6.71 -11.50
C ALA A 130 -35.16 7.97 -10.65
N SER A 131 -34.13 8.68 -10.20
CA SER A 131 -34.31 9.93 -9.44
C SER A 131 -34.58 11.15 -10.34
N GLU A 132 -34.37 11.04 -11.65
CA GLU A 132 -34.72 12.12 -12.61
C GLU A 132 -36.22 12.39 -12.73
N SER A 133 -37.08 11.50 -12.24
CA SER A 133 -38.55 11.63 -12.34
C SER A 133 -39.20 12.29 -11.13
N ARG A 134 -38.48 12.73 -10.12
CA ARG A 134 -39.04 13.53 -9.03
C ARG A 134 -38.86 14.98 -9.37
N ASP A 135 -40.00 15.56 -9.71
CA ASP A 135 -40.29 16.97 -9.93
C ASP A 135 -39.82 17.86 -8.75
N ASP A 136 -38.54 18.03 -8.64
CA ASP A 136 -37.94 19.06 -7.80
C ASP A 136 -36.91 19.81 -8.65
N SER A 137 -37.42 20.92 -9.23
CA SER A 137 -36.76 21.82 -10.20
C SER A 137 -35.49 22.54 -9.64
N ARG A 138 -34.81 21.96 -8.65
CA ARG A 138 -33.60 22.52 -8.01
C ARG A 138 -32.39 21.57 -7.94
N THR A 139 -32.48 20.37 -8.47
CA THR A 139 -31.35 19.43 -8.40
C THR A 139 -30.75 19.32 -9.79
N THR A 140 -29.56 19.89 -9.98
CA THR A 140 -28.74 19.62 -11.17
C THR A 140 -28.44 18.11 -11.24
N PRO A 141 -28.55 17.46 -12.41
CA PRO A 141 -28.29 16.05 -12.55
C PRO A 141 -26.85 15.76 -12.10
N THR A 142 -26.70 14.78 -11.21
CA THR A 142 -25.40 14.35 -10.69
C THR A 142 -24.59 13.73 -11.83
N THR A 143 -23.47 14.33 -12.16
CA THR A 143 -22.58 13.82 -13.22
C THR A 143 -21.59 12.79 -12.64
N GLN A 144 -20.92 12.03 -13.51
CA GLN A 144 -19.84 11.14 -13.09
C GLN A 144 -18.70 11.89 -12.39
N MET A 145 -18.46 13.16 -12.77
CA MET A 145 -17.47 14.02 -12.13
C MET A 145 -17.89 14.37 -10.69
N ASP A 146 -19.18 14.57 -10.45
CA ASP A 146 -19.71 14.82 -9.10
C ASP A 146 -19.59 13.58 -8.22
N LEU A 147 -19.83 12.37 -8.78
CA LEU A 147 -19.62 11.11 -8.08
C LEU A 147 -18.17 10.96 -7.63
N ARG A 148 -17.22 11.26 -8.51
CA ARG A 148 -15.80 11.21 -8.18
C ARG A 148 -15.46 12.22 -7.09
N THR A 149 -15.97 13.41 -7.18
CA THR A 149 -15.77 14.45 -6.15
C THR A 149 -16.34 14.01 -4.80
N ILE A 150 -17.54 13.42 -4.77
CA ILE A 150 -18.15 12.88 -3.55
C ILE A 150 -17.30 11.71 -3.00
N ALA A 151 -16.80 10.82 -3.86
CA ALA A 151 -15.96 9.70 -3.47
C ALA A 151 -14.66 10.16 -2.83
N ASP A 152 -13.94 11.11 -3.44
CA ASP A 152 -12.65 11.59 -2.97
C ASP A 152 -12.76 12.48 -1.72
N TRP A 153 -13.75 13.38 -1.68
CA TRP A 153 -13.82 14.41 -0.62
C TRP A 153 -14.76 14.06 0.53
N THR A 154 -15.73 13.19 0.31
CA THR A 154 -16.70 12.85 1.35
C THR A 154 -16.57 11.41 1.82
N ILE A 155 -16.56 10.43 0.89
CA ILE A 155 -16.62 9.03 1.24
C ILE A 155 -15.24 8.55 1.73
N ARG A 156 -14.18 8.82 0.97
CA ARG A 156 -12.82 8.41 1.30
C ARG A 156 -12.37 8.86 2.70
N PRO A 157 -12.50 10.15 3.11
CA PRO A 157 -12.11 10.55 4.45
C PRO A 157 -12.93 9.89 5.56
N ARG A 158 -14.24 9.68 5.32
CA ARG A 158 -15.11 8.99 6.29
C ARG A 158 -14.73 7.53 6.46
N LEU A 159 -14.42 6.82 5.39
CA LEU A 159 -13.96 5.44 5.46
C LEU A 159 -12.60 5.34 6.15
N LEU A 160 -11.65 6.24 5.84
CA LEU A 160 -10.35 6.28 6.51
C LEU A 160 -10.44 6.61 8.01
N SER A 161 -11.47 7.33 8.44
CA SER A 161 -11.70 7.60 9.86
C SER A 161 -12.31 6.41 10.62
N THR A 162 -12.75 5.38 9.92
CA THR A 162 -13.27 4.15 10.52
C THR A 162 -12.10 3.26 10.95
N GLY A 163 -12.11 2.80 12.21
CA GLY A 163 -11.05 1.93 12.71
C GLY A 163 -10.93 0.65 11.88
N GLY A 164 -9.69 0.24 11.57
CA GLY A 164 -9.40 -0.96 10.80
C GLY A 164 -9.26 -0.76 9.28
N VAL A 165 -9.57 0.42 8.75
CA VAL A 165 -9.38 0.72 7.33
C VAL A 165 -7.96 1.26 7.11
N ALA A 166 -7.12 0.48 6.44
CA ALA A 166 -5.72 0.85 6.16
C ALA A 166 -5.58 1.78 4.95
N GLN A 167 -6.41 1.58 3.92
CA GLN A 167 -6.34 2.34 2.68
C GLN A 167 -7.69 2.38 1.98
N VAL A 168 -7.99 3.51 1.32
CA VAL A 168 -9.13 3.67 0.41
C VAL A 168 -8.60 4.25 -0.90
N ALA A 169 -8.80 3.54 -2.00
CA ALA A 169 -8.45 3.99 -3.35
C ALA A 169 -9.74 4.25 -4.14
N VAL A 170 -9.86 5.41 -4.76
CA VAL A 170 -10.94 5.75 -5.68
C VAL A 170 -10.44 5.46 -7.10
N ILE A 171 -11.20 4.63 -7.84
CA ILE A 171 -10.86 4.19 -9.21
C ILE A 171 -12.02 4.59 -10.12
N GLY A 172 -11.73 5.22 -11.25
CA GLY A 172 -12.73 5.64 -12.25
C GLY A 172 -12.66 7.10 -12.61
#